data_3a8867b8631272f90fd19b27443fd48e
#
_entry.id   3a8867b8631272f90fd19b27443fd48e
#
_cell.length_a   1.000
_cell.length_b   1.000
_cell.length_c   1.000
_cell.angle_alpha   90.00
_cell.angle_beta   90.00
_cell.angle_gamma   90.00
#
_symmetry.space_group_name_H-M   'P 1'
#
loop_
_entity.id
_entity.type
_entity.pdbx_description
1 polymer ?
#
loop_
_entity_poly.entity_id
_entity_poly.type
_entity_poly.pdbx_seq_one_letter_code
_entity_poly.pdbx_strand_id
1 'polypeptide(L)'
;MRLALCNEVLAAMPLERQCEHAAALGYDGLEIAPYTLFDRPDEVTANEASRVRNVVESAGLAVTSLHWLLARPAGLSLTDPDASTRSRTLEVMTRLTGLCAALGGNVLVHGSPQQRQIPRGGTHRDARARLVDALAQVASAAAREGVVYCLEPLSRRETALINTLAEAAKVVREIGHPSLRTMIDCSAAGLTETQSVPQLLEHWLPTHVIAHVQINDPNRRAPGQGTMRFAPIAATLARHGYAGTVAVEPFDYVPDGASAAAFAAGYWRGVREALD
;
A
#
# COMPACT_ATOMS: atom_id res chain seq x y z
N MET A 1 -1.49 -2.90 -16.69
CA MET A 1 -1.13 -3.09 -15.26
C MET A 1 0.38 -3.11 -15.14
N ARG A 2 0.96 -2.35 -14.21
CA ARG A 2 2.38 -2.40 -13.86
C ARG A 2 2.58 -3.35 -12.68
N LEU A 3 3.68 -4.09 -12.66
CA LEU A 3 4.06 -4.95 -11.54
C LEU A 3 5.13 -4.24 -10.71
N ALA A 4 4.87 -4.00 -9.44
CA ALA A 4 5.84 -3.44 -8.49
C ALA A 4 6.23 -4.48 -7.44
N LEU A 5 7.41 -4.30 -6.86
CA LEU A 5 7.87 -5.04 -5.69
C LEU A 5 7.90 -4.09 -4.49
N CYS A 6 7.33 -4.50 -3.38
CA CYS A 6 7.52 -3.82 -2.10
C CYS A 6 8.98 -3.98 -1.66
N ASN A 7 9.66 -2.86 -1.48
CA ASN A 7 11.12 -2.87 -1.36
C ASN A 7 11.65 -3.51 -0.06
N GLU A 8 10.83 -3.58 0.99
CA GLU A 8 11.21 -4.24 2.23
C GLU A 8 11.45 -5.75 2.06
N VAL A 9 10.91 -6.36 1.01
CA VAL A 9 11.22 -7.75 0.64
C VAL A 9 12.71 -7.96 0.41
N LEU A 10 13.40 -6.90 -0.04
CA LEU A 10 14.82 -6.89 -0.32
C LEU A 10 15.61 -5.98 0.65
N ALA A 11 15.05 -5.63 1.81
CA ALA A 11 15.64 -4.67 2.75
C ALA A 11 17.03 -5.06 3.30
N ALA A 12 17.42 -6.31 3.18
CA ALA A 12 18.78 -6.77 3.49
C ALA A 12 19.84 -6.30 2.47
N MET A 13 19.43 -5.76 1.31
CA MET A 13 20.29 -5.26 0.25
C MET A 13 20.31 -3.72 0.25
N PRO A 14 21.42 -3.07 -0.16
CA PRO A 14 21.40 -1.64 -0.51
C PRO A 14 20.41 -1.34 -1.64
N LEU A 15 19.89 -0.12 -1.71
CA LEU A 15 18.83 0.26 -2.67
C LEU A 15 19.23 -0.03 -4.12
N GLU A 16 20.47 0.24 -4.51
CA GLU A 16 21.00 -0.03 -5.85
C GLU A 16 20.85 -1.50 -6.21
N ARG A 17 21.18 -2.40 -5.27
CA ARG A 17 21.05 -3.85 -5.45
C ARG A 17 19.61 -4.32 -5.45
N GLN A 18 18.73 -3.68 -4.67
CA GLN A 18 17.29 -3.95 -4.74
C GLN A 18 16.76 -3.62 -6.14
N CYS A 19 17.15 -2.46 -6.69
CA CYS A 19 16.75 -2.02 -8.02
C CYS A 19 17.27 -2.95 -9.13
N GLU A 20 18.56 -3.30 -9.10
CA GLU A 20 19.16 -4.23 -10.06
C GLU A 20 18.43 -5.59 -10.03
N HIS A 21 18.15 -6.10 -8.84
CA HIS A 21 17.48 -7.38 -8.67
C HIS A 21 16.02 -7.33 -9.17
N ALA A 22 15.26 -6.31 -8.80
CA ALA A 22 13.88 -6.14 -9.25
C ALA A 22 13.79 -5.96 -10.78
N ALA A 23 14.67 -5.15 -11.38
CA ALA A 23 14.75 -4.97 -12.82
C ALA A 23 15.07 -6.28 -13.57
N ALA A 24 16.06 -7.03 -13.08
CA ALA A 24 16.42 -8.34 -13.66
C ALA A 24 15.27 -9.36 -13.61
N LEU A 25 14.39 -9.26 -12.61
CA LEU A 25 13.19 -10.09 -12.49
C LEU A 25 12.01 -9.57 -13.32
N GLY A 26 12.13 -8.41 -13.97
CA GLY A 26 11.11 -7.83 -14.83
C GLY A 26 9.98 -7.14 -14.08
N TYR A 27 10.23 -6.60 -12.90
CA TYR A 27 9.34 -5.63 -12.27
C TYR A 27 9.39 -4.30 -13.03
N ASP A 28 8.28 -3.57 -13.03
CA ASP A 28 8.17 -2.23 -13.63
C ASP A 28 8.55 -1.12 -12.62
N GLY A 29 8.58 -1.44 -11.33
CA GLY A 29 8.90 -0.47 -10.30
C GLY A 29 8.95 -1.03 -8.89
N LEU A 30 9.18 -0.11 -7.94
CA LEU A 30 9.17 -0.39 -6.50
C LEU A 30 8.02 0.36 -5.83
N GLU A 31 7.36 -0.31 -4.89
CA GLU A 31 6.57 0.30 -3.84
C GLU A 31 7.49 0.46 -2.62
N ILE A 32 7.69 1.68 -2.17
CA ILE A 32 8.70 1.99 -1.16
C ILE A 32 8.06 2.02 0.24
N ALA A 33 8.64 1.28 1.17
CA ALA A 33 8.44 1.45 2.60
C ALA A 33 9.44 2.49 3.12
N PRO A 34 9.06 3.75 3.38
CA PRO A 34 10.02 4.83 3.63
C PRO A 34 10.98 4.56 4.79
N TYR A 35 10.53 3.81 5.81
CA TYR A 35 11.33 3.47 6.98
C TYR A 35 12.54 2.57 6.67
N THR A 36 12.56 1.92 5.50
CA THR A 36 13.69 1.09 5.07
C THR A 36 14.85 1.91 4.51
N LEU A 37 14.56 3.14 4.09
CA LEU A 37 15.52 4.05 3.46
C LEU A 37 15.87 5.26 4.33
N PHE A 38 14.97 5.66 5.24
CA PHE A 38 15.09 6.88 6.02
C PHE A 38 14.72 6.65 7.48
N ASP A 39 15.54 7.16 8.41
CA ASP A 39 15.20 7.15 9.84
C ASP A 39 14.06 8.12 10.16
N ARG A 40 13.99 9.23 9.46
CA ARG A 40 12.97 10.28 9.57
C ARG A 40 12.34 10.55 8.20
N PRO A 41 11.40 9.69 7.75
CA PRO A 41 10.75 9.86 6.44
C PRO A 41 10.02 11.20 6.28
N ASP A 42 9.57 11.77 7.40
CA ASP A 42 8.90 13.07 7.48
C ASP A 42 9.86 14.27 7.34
N GLU A 43 11.17 14.07 7.39
CA GLU A 43 12.19 15.12 7.30
C GLU A 43 13.05 15.01 6.03
N VAL A 44 12.71 14.09 5.13
CA VAL A 44 13.47 13.86 3.88
C VAL A 44 13.48 15.13 3.04
N THR A 45 14.65 15.57 2.68
CA THR A 45 14.85 16.73 1.81
C THR A 45 14.60 16.40 0.33
N ALA A 46 14.31 17.41 -0.48
CA ALA A 46 14.14 17.25 -1.92
C ALA A 46 15.39 16.62 -2.60
N ASN A 47 16.59 16.94 -2.11
CA ASN A 47 17.84 16.35 -2.63
C ASN A 47 17.97 14.86 -2.30
N GLU A 48 17.56 14.44 -1.11
CA GLU A 48 17.57 13.02 -0.73
C GLU A 48 16.52 12.23 -1.52
N ALA A 49 15.32 12.77 -1.66
CA ALA A 49 14.28 12.17 -2.49
C ALA A 49 14.74 12.03 -3.95
N SER A 50 15.35 13.08 -4.51
CA SER A 50 15.89 13.05 -5.89
C SER A 50 16.98 11.99 -6.06
N ARG A 51 17.87 11.82 -5.07
CA ARG A 51 18.89 10.76 -5.13
C ARG A 51 18.28 9.37 -5.17
N VAL A 52 17.30 9.08 -4.30
CA VAL A 52 16.59 7.80 -4.30
C VAL A 52 15.88 7.58 -5.63
N ARG A 53 15.14 8.58 -6.11
CA ARG A 53 14.45 8.52 -7.40
C ARG A 53 15.43 8.21 -8.55
N ASN A 54 16.56 8.92 -8.62
CA ASN A 54 17.56 8.71 -9.67
C ASN A 54 18.14 7.29 -9.63
N VAL A 55 18.37 6.70 -8.45
CA VAL A 55 18.85 5.32 -8.33
C VAL A 55 17.80 4.35 -8.92
N VAL A 56 16.53 4.53 -8.60
CA VAL A 56 15.45 3.67 -9.12
C VAL A 56 15.31 3.83 -10.63
N GLU A 57 15.28 5.07 -11.13
CA GLU A 57 15.16 5.37 -12.58
C GLU A 57 16.37 4.87 -13.38
N SER A 58 17.59 4.94 -12.83
CA SER A 58 18.80 4.45 -13.47
C SER A 58 18.81 2.93 -13.70
N ALA A 59 18.04 2.19 -12.92
CA ALA A 59 17.82 0.75 -13.12
C ALA A 59 16.67 0.44 -14.09
N GLY A 60 16.04 1.47 -14.71
CA GLY A 60 14.88 1.31 -15.59
C GLY A 60 13.56 1.08 -14.85
N LEU A 61 13.52 1.32 -13.56
CA LEU A 61 12.33 1.18 -12.71
C LEU A 61 11.69 2.53 -12.41
N ALA A 62 10.45 2.50 -11.89
CA ALA A 62 9.79 3.67 -11.33
C ALA A 62 9.48 3.45 -9.84
N VAL A 63 9.49 4.51 -9.03
CA VAL A 63 8.78 4.48 -7.75
C VAL A 63 7.29 4.57 -8.07
N THR A 64 6.51 3.58 -7.67
CA THR A 64 5.07 3.53 -7.96
C THR A 64 4.23 4.10 -6.84
N SER A 65 4.61 3.80 -5.61
CA SER A 65 3.81 4.08 -4.43
C SER A 65 4.66 4.07 -3.15
N LEU A 66 4.07 4.58 -2.07
CA LEU A 66 4.59 4.42 -0.72
C LEU A 66 3.62 3.59 0.12
N HIS A 67 4.15 2.75 1.02
CA HIS A 67 3.37 2.03 2.02
C HIS A 67 4.08 2.00 3.38
N TRP A 68 3.54 1.34 4.41
CA TRP A 68 4.09 1.40 5.78
C TRP A 68 4.32 2.83 6.29
N LEU A 69 3.42 3.76 5.94
CA LEU A 69 3.61 5.21 6.06
C LEU A 69 3.97 5.69 7.47
N LEU A 70 3.37 5.10 8.50
CA LEU A 70 3.52 5.54 9.89
C LEU A 70 4.38 4.60 10.74
N ALA A 71 5.20 3.74 10.11
CA ALA A 71 6.14 2.89 10.83
C ALA A 71 7.22 3.71 11.56
N ARG A 72 7.56 4.89 11.02
CA ARG A 72 8.45 5.89 11.63
C ARG A 72 7.95 7.32 11.35
N PRO A 73 8.26 8.28 12.25
CA PRO A 73 8.87 8.11 13.58
C PRO A 73 7.94 7.38 14.56
N ALA A 74 8.47 6.97 15.71
CA ALA A 74 7.68 6.35 16.76
C ALA A 74 6.71 7.34 17.45
N GLY A 75 5.70 6.82 18.14
CA GLY A 75 4.75 7.61 18.91
C GLY A 75 3.66 8.29 18.09
N LEU A 76 3.41 7.83 16.87
CA LEU A 76 2.30 8.30 16.02
C LEU A 76 1.01 7.51 16.34
N SER A 77 -0.12 8.20 16.33
CA SER A 77 -1.45 7.60 16.43
C SER A 77 -2.52 8.55 15.91
N LEU A 78 -3.37 8.06 15.00
CA LEU A 78 -4.51 8.81 14.48
C LEU A 78 -5.70 8.85 15.44
N THR A 79 -5.77 7.88 16.30
CA THR A 79 -6.92 7.60 17.18
C THR A 79 -6.67 8.01 18.62
N ASP A 80 -5.46 8.50 18.94
CA ASP A 80 -5.07 8.91 20.29
C ASP A 80 -6.06 9.93 20.86
N PRO A 81 -6.42 9.87 22.16
CA PRO A 81 -7.19 10.92 22.80
C PRO A 81 -6.44 12.26 22.85
N ASP A 82 -5.11 12.24 22.94
CA ASP A 82 -4.30 13.46 22.91
C ASP A 82 -4.28 14.12 21.54
N ALA A 83 -4.69 15.39 21.47
CA ALA A 83 -4.75 16.15 20.24
C ALA A 83 -3.36 16.46 19.66
N SER A 84 -2.34 16.60 20.50
CA SER A 84 -0.98 16.91 20.02
C SER A 84 -0.38 15.72 19.28
N THR A 85 -0.60 14.50 19.78
CA THR A 85 -0.21 13.25 19.10
C THR A 85 -0.89 13.11 17.73
N ARG A 86 -2.21 13.40 17.65
CA ARG A 86 -2.93 13.37 16.38
C ARG A 86 -2.44 14.42 15.40
N SER A 87 -2.21 15.64 15.86
CA SER A 87 -1.68 16.74 15.02
C SER A 87 -0.32 16.41 14.44
N ARG A 88 0.59 15.87 15.27
CA ARG A 88 1.90 15.39 14.83
C ARG A 88 1.76 14.26 13.79
N THR A 89 0.85 13.32 14.02
CA THR A 89 0.62 12.21 13.09
C THR A 89 0.12 12.72 11.74
N LEU A 90 -0.81 13.66 11.74
CA LEU A 90 -1.32 14.30 10.52
C LEU A 90 -0.23 15.11 9.78
N GLU A 91 0.66 15.78 10.51
CA GLU A 91 1.81 16.46 9.90
C GLU A 91 2.72 15.47 9.18
N VAL A 92 3.06 14.33 9.80
CA VAL A 92 3.84 13.27 9.15
C VAL A 92 3.13 12.76 7.89
N MET A 93 1.83 12.44 7.98
CA MET A 93 1.04 12.00 6.82
C MET A 93 1.10 13.02 5.68
N THR A 94 0.95 14.30 6.00
CA THR A 94 1.01 15.39 5.02
C THR A 94 2.39 15.50 4.36
N ARG A 95 3.47 15.40 5.12
CA ARG A 95 4.84 15.42 4.57
C ARG A 95 5.12 14.23 3.66
N LEU A 96 4.57 13.06 4.01
CA LEU A 96 4.70 11.86 3.17
C LEU A 96 3.99 12.00 1.81
N THR A 97 2.94 12.82 1.68
CA THR A 97 2.36 13.09 0.33
C THR A 97 3.36 13.80 -0.57
N GLY A 98 4.08 14.80 -0.05
CA GLY A 98 5.14 15.49 -0.78
C GLY A 98 6.34 14.56 -1.09
N LEU A 99 6.73 13.71 -0.13
CA LEU A 99 7.79 12.71 -0.35
C LEU A 99 7.40 11.74 -1.47
N CYS A 100 6.16 11.26 -1.49
CA CYS A 100 5.68 10.38 -2.55
C CYS A 100 5.83 11.02 -3.93
N ALA A 101 5.35 12.26 -4.09
CA ALA A 101 5.47 13.02 -5.33
C ALA A 101 6.95 13.26 -5.72
N ALA A 102 7.80 13.65 -4.77
CA ALA A 102 9.23 13.91 -5.00
C ALA A 102 9.98 12.65 -5.47
N LEU A 103 9.60 11.47 -4.96
CA LEU A 103 10.13 10.19 -5.39
C LEU A 103 9.59 9.75 -6.77
N GLY A 104 8.55 10.40 -7.30
CA GLY A 104 7.89 10.05 -8.56
C GLY A 104 6.74 9.05 -8.39
N GLY A 105 6.37 8.73 -7.15
CA GLY A 105 5.21 7.89 -6.83
C GLY A 105 3.89 8.65 -6.99
N ASN A 106 2.80 7.90 -7.14
CA ASN A 106 1.47 8.48 -7.33
C ASN A 106 0.41 7.94 -6.35
N VAL A 107 0.75 6.97 -5.51
CA VAL A 107 -0.14 6.37 -4.52
C VAL A 107 0.56 6.27 -3.17
N LEU A 108 -0.18 6.53 -2.08
CA LEU A 108 0.21 6.22 -0.72
C LEU A 108 -0.78 5.21 -0.13
N VAL A 109 -0.27 4.08 0.37
CA VAL A 109 -1.06 3.03 1.02
C VAL A 109 -1.03 3.20 2.53
N HIS A 110 -2.18 3.53 3.12
CA HIS A 110 -2.34 3.70 4.55
C HIS A 110 -2.90 2.42 5.19
N GLY A 111 -2.02 1.47 5.47
CA GLY A 111 -2.29 0.34 6.35
C GLY A 111 -2.10 0.74 7.81
N SER A 112 -0.86 0.81 8.24
CA SER A 112 -0.42 1.33 9.54
C SER A 112 -1.30 0.88 10.73
N PRO A 113 -1.43 -0.44 10.97
CA PRO A 113 -2.40 -0.97 11.93
C PRO A 113 -2.20 -0.45 13.35
N GLN A 114 -0.95 -0.28 13.78
CA GLN A 114 -0.64 0.18 15.14
C GLN A 114 -1.09 1.62 15.39
N GLN A 115 -1.07 2.48 14.37
CA GLN A 115 -1.40 3.90 14.48
C GLN A 115 -2.90 4.18 14.37
N ARG A 116 -3.72 3.15 14.11
CA ARG A 116 -5.18 3.25 14.06
C ARG A 116 -5.89 2.25 14.98
N GLN A 117 -5.25 1.83 16.09
CA GLN A 117 -5.89 1.03 17.13
C GLN A 117 -6.93 1.83 17.90
N ILE A 118 -7.94 1.16 18.46
CA ILE A 118 -8.85 1.79 19.43
C ILE A 118 -8.07 1.99 20.73
N PRO A 119 -7.90 3.23 21.22
CA PRO A 119 -7.17 3.49 22.44
C PRO A 119 -7.83 2.80 23.65
N ARG A 120 -7.04 2.47 24.65
CA ARG A 120 -7.58 1.89 25.91
C ARG A 120 -8.62 2.82 26.52
N GLY A 121 -9.82 2.31 26.76
CA GLY A 121 -10.96 3.09 27.26
C GLY A 121 -11.65 3.94 26.20
N GLY A 122 -11.18 3.93 24.95
CA GLY A 122 -11.84 4.60 23.83
C GLY A 122 -12.96 3.76 23.22
N THR A 123 -13.80 4.39 22.40
CA THR A 123 -14.86 3.71 21.66
C THR A 123 -14.49 3.56 20.19
N HIS A 124 -15.04 2.55 19.53
CA HIS A 124 -14.94 2.37 18.07
C HIS A 124 -15.44 3.62 17.32
N ARG A 125 -16.54 4.22 17.77
CA ARG A 125 -17.13 5.42 17.18
C ARG A 125 -16.14 6.60 17.18
N ASP A 126 -15.53 6.86 18.34
CA ASP A 126 -14.62 8.01 18.49
C ASP A 126 -13.31 7.79 17.73
N ALA A 127 -12.77 6.56 17.77
CA ALA A 127 -11.58 6.21 17.00
C ALA A 127 -11.83 6.34 15.48
N ARG A 128 -12.98 5.85 14.98
CA ARG A 128 -13.38 6.02 13.60
C ARG A 128 -13.56 7.49 13.20
N ALA A 129 -14.21 8.29 14.06
CA ALA A 129 -14.39 9.72 13.78
C ALA A 129 -13.05 10.45 13.62
N ARG A 130 -12.08 10.19 14.51
CA ARG A 130 -10.72 10.75 14.41
C ARG A 130 -9.98 10.29 13.14
N LEU A 131 -10.11 9.02 12.78
CA LEU A 131 -9.55 8.50 11.53
C LEU A 131 -10.13 9.20 10.32
N VAL A 132 -11.46 9.36 10.23
CA VAL A 132 -12.15 10.04 9.14
C VAL A 132 -11.71 11.50 9.02
N ASP A 133 -11.61 12.21 10.15
CA ASP A 133 -11.13 13.60 10.18
C ASP A 133 -9.70 13.74 9.65
N ALA A 134 -8.78 12.87 10.08
CA ALA A 134 -7.41 12.86 9.59
C ALA A 134 -7.33 12.53 8.09
N LEU A 135 -8.12 11.56 7.61
CA LEU A 135 -8.17 11.19 6.19
C LEU A 135 -8.73 12.33 5.32
N ALA A 136 -9.72 13.08 5.79
CA ALA A 136 -10.24 14.24 5.07
C ALA A 136 -9.17 15.33 4.89
N GLN A 137 -8.36 15.57 5.92
CA GLN A 137 -7.31 16.57 5.88
C GLN A 137 -6.14 16.13 4.98
N VAL A 138 -5.68 14.88 5.10
CA VAL A 138 -4.57 14.38 4.25
C VAL A 138 -4.97 14.24 2.79
N ALA A 139 -6.25 13.97 2.48
CA ALA A 139 -6.75 13.95 1.11
C ALA A 139 -6.53 15.28 0.38
N SER A 140 -6.73 16.39 1.10
CA SER A 140 -6.45 17.74 0.56
C SER A 140 -4.95 17.99 0.34
N ALA A 141 -4.08 17.42 1.21
CA ALA A 141 -2.63 17.46 1.01
C ALA A 141 -2.22 16.62 -0.22
N ALA A 142 -2.74 15.40 -0.34
CA ALA A 142 -2.50 14.53 -1.48
C ALA A 142 -2.91 15.17 -2.82
N ALA A 143 -4.03 15.92 -2.84
CA ALA A 143 -4.46 16.65 -4.03
C ALA A 143 -3.46 17.73 -4.45
N ARG A 144 -2.88 18.48 -3.51
CA ARG A 144 -1.87 19.51 -3.82
C ARG A 144 -0.61 18.92 -4.44
N GLU A 145 -0.27 17.70 -4.05
CA GLU A 145 0.90 16.98 -4.56
C GLU A 145 0.58 16.11 -5.80
N GLY A 146 -0.68 16.07 -6.25
CA GLY A 146 -1.10 15.27 -7.40
C GLY A 146 -1.05 13.76 -7.17
N VAL A 147 -1.12 13.31 -5.92
CA VAL A 147 -1.06 11.89 -5.53
C VAL A 147 -2.40 11.41 -4.97
N VAL A 148 -2.58 10.10 -4.90
CA VAL A 148 -3.76 9.44 -4.33
C VAL A 148 -3.40 8.82 -2.98
N TYR A 149 -4.19 9.13 -1.96
CA TYR A 149 -4.08 8.52 -0.64
C TYR A 149 -5.07 7.35 -0.52
N CYS A 150 -4.59 6.14 -0.35
CA CYS A 150 -5.41 4.94 -0.26
C CYS A 150 -5.56 4.47 1.18
N LEU A 151 -6.80 4.40 1.67
CA LEU A 151 -7.11 3.70 2.91
C LEU A 151 -7.15 2.20 2.66
N GLU A 152 -6.30 1.46 3.33
CA GLU A 152 -6.23 0.01 3.25
C GLU A 152 -7.16 -0.66 4.26
N PRO A 153 -8.09 -1.53 3.85
CA PRO A 153 -8.78 -2.45 4.75
C PRO A 153 -7.81 -3.53 5.24
N LEU A 154 -7.66 -3.67 6.54
CA LEU A 154 -6.76 -4.65 7.15
C LEU A 154 -7.54 -5.80 7.82
N SER A 155 -6.87 -6.91 8.02
CA SER A 155 -7.47 -8.04 8.71
C SER A 155 -7.86 -7.68 10.16
N ARG A 156 -8.88 -8.36 10.69
CA ARG A 156 -9.31 -8.18 12.10
C ARG A 156 -8.25 -8.59 13.11
N ARG A 157 -7.20 -9.29 12.68
CA ARG A 157 -6.05 -9.63 13.52
C ARG A 157 -5.12 -8.43 13.73
N GLU A 158 -5.14 -7.47 12.82
CA GLU A 158 -4.23 -6.31 12.81
C GLU A 158 -4.86 -5.09 13.46
N THR A 159 -6.13 -4.83 13.19
CA THR A 159 -6.87 -3.69 13.77
C THR A 159 -8.37 -4.00 13.84
N ALA A 160 -9.08 -3.28 14.70
CA ALA A 160 -10.54 -3.31 14.77
C ALA A 160 -11.22 -2.25 13.89
N LEU A 161 -10.44 -1.40 13.19
CA LEU A 161 -10.97 -0.30 12.37
C LEU A 161 -10.74 -0.56 10.88
N ILE A 162 -11.83 -0.54 10.11
CA ILE A 162 -11.83 -0.67 8.65
C ILE A 162 -11.21 -2.00 8.21
N ASN A 163 -12.04 -3.03 8.23
CA ASN A 163 -11.61 -4.39 7.96
C ASN A 163 -12.14 -4.94 6.62
N THR A 164 -13.10 -4.27 6.01
CA THR A 164 -13.66 -4.68 4.74
C THR A 164 -13.58 -3.56 3.70
N LEU A 165 -13.56 -3.95 2.45
CA LEU A 165 -13.59 -3.01 1.32
C LEU A 165 -14.85 -2.14 1.36
N ALA A 166 -15.98 -2.70 1.81
CA ALA A 166 -17.22 -1.94 1.99
C ALA A 166 -17.10 -0.87 3.09
N GLU A 167 -16.43 -1.17 4.21
CA GLU A 167 -16.15 -0.18 5.26
C GLU A 167 -15.24 0.94 4.76
N ALA A 168 -14.17 0.60 4.03
CA ALA A 168 -13.28 1.59 3.45
C ALA A 168 -13.96 2.45 2.38
N ALA A 169 -14.72 1.84 1.47
CA ALA A 169 -15.51 2.55 0.46
C ALA A 169 -16.54 3.49 1.08
N LYS A 170 -17.13 3.12 2.23
CA LYS A 170 -18.02 4.02 2.98
C LYS A 170 -17.29 5.26 3.46
N VAL A 171 -16.07 5.11 4.01
CA VAL A 171 -15.25 6.25 4.45
C VAL A 171 -14.85 7.13 3.26
N VAL A 172 -14.42 6.53 2.16
CA VAL A 172 -14.05 7.27 0.93
C VAL A 172 -15.23 8.09 0.40
N ARG A 173 -16.44 7.52 0.37
CA ARG A 173 -17.64 8.22 -0.09
C ARG A 173 -18.13 9.28 0.90
N GLU A 174 -18.01 9.04 2.20
CA GLU A 174 -18.36 9.99 3.26
C GLU A 174 -17.51 11.26 3.17
N ILE A 175 -16.20 11.11 2.92
CA ILE A 175 -15.29 12.24 2.73
C ILE A 175 -15.46 12.87 1.34
N GLY A 176 -15.70 12.08 0.30
CA GLY A 176 -16.01 12.54 -1.05
C GLY A 176 -14.87 13.27 -1.76
N HIS A 177 -13.62 13.11 -1.30
CA HIS A 177 -12.47 13.80 -1.88
C HIS A 177 -11.83 12.98 -3.02
N PRO A 178 -11.54 13.58 -4.21
CA PRO A 178 -11.03 12.83 -5.38
C PRO A 178 -9.66 12.18 -5.15
N SER A 179 -8.82 12.71 -4.29
CA SER A 179 -7.50 12.14 -3.96
C SER A 179 -7.54 11.14 -2.80
N LEU A 180 -8.72 10.81 -2.24
CA LEU A 180 -8.90 9.72 -1.30
C LEU A 180 -9.56 8.54 -2.00
N ARG A 181 -8.93 7.38 -1.94
CA ARG A 181 -9.41 6.12 -2.49
C ARG A 181 -9.22 5.01 -1.46
N THR A 182 -9.60 3.82 -1.82
CA THR A 182 -9.21 2.59 -1.12
C THR A 182 -8.41 1.68 -2.07
N MET A 183 -7.99 0.57 -1.54
CA MET A 183 -7.22 -0.44 -2.25
C MET A 183 -7.66 -1.84 -1.80
N ILE A 184 -7.12 -2.87 -2.41
CA ILE A 184 -7.29 -4.24 -1.96
C ILE A 184 -5.93 -4.90 -1.72
N ASP A 185 -5.70 -5.38 -0.50
CA ASP A 185 -4.66 -6.35 -0.17
C ASP A 185 -5.26 -7.74 -0.19
N CYS A 186 -4.66 -8.65 -0.98
CA CYS A 186 -5.22 -9.98 -1.20
C CYS A 186 -5.18 -10.85 0.05
N SER A 187 -4.13 -10.73 0.87
CA SER A 187 -4.02 -11.48 2.13
C SER A 187 -5.06 -11.01 3.15
N ALA A 188 -5.14 -9.70 3.38
CA ALA A 188 -6.10 -9.11 4.32
C ALA A 188 -7.55 -9.42 3.91
N ALA A 189 -7.87 -9.29 2.63
CA ALA A 189 -9.18 -9.63 2.08
C ALA A 189 -9.47 -11.13 2.24
N GLY A 190 -8.53 -12.00 1.89
CA GLY A 190 -8.67 -13.45 2.02
C GLY A 190 -8.86 -13.93 3.46
N LEU A 191 -8.40 -13.15 4.45
CA LEU A 191 -8.55 -13.45 5.88
C LEU A 191 -9.84 -12.89 6.50
N THR A 192 -10.47 -11.90 5.86
CA THR A 192 -11.54 -11.13 6.52
C THR A 192 -12.83 -11.07 5.73
N GLU A 193 -12.76 -11.00 4.41
CA GLU A 193 -13.94 -10.86 3.56
C GLU A 193 -14.70 -12.17 3.42
N THR A 194 -16.01 -12.09 3.27
CA THR A 194 -16.86 -13.25 2.99
C THR A 194 -16.93 -13.58 1.50
N GLN A 195 -16.65 -12.60 0.65
CA GLN A 195 -16.55 -12.75 -0.80
C GLN A 195 -15.10 -13.00 -1.21
N SER A 196 -14.89 -13.74 -2.30
CA SER A 196 -13.57 -13.92 -2.86
C SER A 196 -13.03 -12.62 -3.45
N VAL A 197 -11.69 -12.47 -3.52
CA VAL A 197 -11.05 -11.29 -4.11
C VAL A 197 -11.55 -10.97 -5.53
N PRO A 198 -11.73 -11.94 -6.45
CA PRO A 198 -12.33 -11.67 -7.76
C PRO A 198 -13.74 -11.07 -7.67
N GLN A 199 -14.59 -11.56 -6.75
CA GLN A 199 -15.94 -11.01 -6.57
C GLN A 199 -15.92 -9.58 -6.01
N LEU A 200 -15.00 -9.29 -5.09
CA LEU A 200 -14.80 -7.94 -4.59
C LEU A 200 -14.34 -6.99 -5.71
N LEU A 201 -13.37 -7.40 -6.51
CA LEU A 201 -12.89 -6.62 -7.65
C LEU A 201 -14.00 -6.38 -8.68
N GLU A 202 -14.79 -7.41 -9.01
CA GLU A 202 -15.94 -7.29 -9.92
C GLU A 202 -16.94 -6.23 -9.45
N HIS A 203 -17.21 -6.19 -8.15
CA HIS A 203 -18.16 -5.24 -7.57
C HIS A 203 -17.59 -3.81 -7.46
N TRP A 204 -16.31 -3.67 -7.04
CA TRP A 204 -15.78 -2.37 -6.64
C TRP A 204 -14.99 -1.63 -7.71
N LEU A 205 -14.36 -2.31 -8.68
CA LEU A 205 -13.60 -1.64 -9.76
C LEU A 205 -14.46 -0.66 -10.57
N PRO A 206 -15.72 -1.01 -10.97
CA PRO A 206 -16.57 -0.09 -11.71
C PRO A 206 -16.96 1.17 -10.94
N THR A 207 -16.82 1.16 -9.62
CA THR A 207 -17.13 2.34 -8.78
C THR A 207 -15.95 3.32 -8.68
N HIS A 208 -14.80 2.97 -9.23
CA HIS A 208 -13.55 3.75 -9.18
C HIS A 208 -13.03 4.08 -7.78
N VAL A 209 -13.47 3.37 -6.75
CA VAL A 209 -12.96 3.57 -5.38
C VAL A 209 -11.62 2.88 -5.15
N ILE A 210 -11.29 1.81 -5.91
CA ILE A 210 -10.02 1.10 -5.82
C ILE A 210 -9.00 1.81 -6.71
N ALA A 211 -7.85 2.20 -6.12
CA ALA A 211 -6.74 2.82 -6.86
C ALA A 211 -5.45 1.99 -6.81
N HIS A 212 -5.37 0.98 -5.94
CA HIS A 212 -4.17 0.17 -5.77
C HIS A 212 -4.52 -1.29 -5.43
N VAL A 213 -3.62 -2.21 -5.77
CA VAL A 213 -3.78 -3.64 -5.48
C VAL A 213 -2.46 -4.18 -4.96
N GLN A 214 -2.49 -4.84 -3.81
CA GLN A 214 -1.37 -5.63 -3.31
C GLN A 214 -1.70 -7.12 -3.42
N ILE A 215 -0.71 -7.90 -3.87
CA ILE A 215 -0.82 -9.34 -4.06
C ILE A 215 0.14 -10.08 -3.14
N ASN A 216 -0.43 -10.89 -2.29
CA ASN A 216 0.20 -11.76 -1.32
C ASN A 216 -0.80 -12.85 -0.96
N ASP A 217 -0.31 -13.97 -0.48
CA ASP A 217 -1.20 -15.08 -0.08
C ASP A 217 -1.67 -14.90 1.39
N PRO A 218 -2.84 -15.40 1.81
CA PRO A 218 -3.31 -15.35 3.19
C PRO A 218 -2.36 -15.96 4.24
N ASN A 219 -1.43 -16.83 3.82
CA ASN A 219 -0.33 -17.32 4.67
C ASN A 219 0.82 -16.31 4.82
N ARG A 220 0.67 -15.08 4.29
CA ARG A 220 1.63 -13.97 4.32
C ARG A 220 2.85 -14.16 3.41
N ARG A 221 2.86 -15.17 2.53
CA ARG A 221 3.92 -15.43 1.55
C ARG A 221 3.61 -14.76 0.21
N ALA A 222 4.55 -14.91 -0.70
CA ALA A 222 4.40 -14.42 -2.05
C ALA A 222 3.19 -15.07 -2.77
N PRO A 223 2.56 -14.37 -3.73
CA PRO A 223 1.45 -14.91 -4.49
C PRO A 223 1.86 -16.25 -5.15
N GLY A 224 1.02 -17.28 -4.97
CA GLY A 224 1.28 -18.64 -5.44
C GLY A 224 2.04 -19.54 -4.47
N GLN A 225 2.50 -19.02 -3.32
CA GLN A 225 3.11 -19.84 -2.25
C GLN A 225 2.09 -20.30 -1.18
N GLY A 226 0.80 -20.07 -1.40
CA GLY A 226 -0.29 -20.49 -0.54
C GLY A 226 -1.43 -21.10 -1.33
N THR A 227 -2.65 -20.85 -0.89
CA THR A 227 -3.87 -21.46 -1.46
C THR A 227 -4.69 -20.53 -2.32
N MET A 228 -4.39 -19.23 -2.33
CA MET A 228 -5.15 -18.26 -3.13
C MET A 228 -4.86 -18.45 -4.62
N ARG A 229 -5.92 -18.43 -5.40
CA ARG A 229 -5.82 -18.53 -6.88
C ARG A 229 -5.76 -17.13 -7.49
N PHE A 230 -4.61 -16.76 -8.07
CA PHE A 230 -4.42 -15.43 -8.63
C PHE A 230 -4.85 -15.29 -10.10
N ALA A 231 -5.03 -16.38 -10.83
CA ALA A 231 -5.52 -16.31 -12.21
C ALA A 231 -6.90 -15.64 -12.32
N PRO A 232 -7.91 -15.96 -11.50
CA PRO A 232 -9.18 -15.25 -11.52
C PRO A 232 -9.05 -13.76 -11.12
N ILE A 233 -8.10 -13.42 -10.23
CA ILE A 233 -7.83 -12.02 -9.84
C ILE A 233 -7.28 -11.25 -11.04
N ALA A 234 -6.24 -11.76 -11.68
CA ALA A 234 -5.63 -11.15 -12.85
C ALA A 234 -6.64 -11.01 -14.01
N ALA A 235 -7.46 -12.04 -14.26
CA ALA A 235 -8.52 -12.00 -15.27
C ALA A 235 -9.56 -10.91 -14.98
N THR A 236 -9.96 -10.73 -13.71
CA THR A 236 -10.92 -9.69 -13.34
C THR A 236 -10.31 -8.30 -13.50
N LEU A 237 -9.07 -8.10 -13.06
CA LEU A 237 -8.34 -6.83 -13.27
C LEU A 237 -8.23 -6.47 -14.76
N ALA A 238 -7.88 -7.44 -15.60
CA ALA A 238 -7.77 -7.24 -17.05
C ALA A 238 -9.13 -6.91 -17.69
N ARG A 239 -10.18 -7.67 -17.37
CA ARG A 239 -11.55 -7.45 -17.88
C ARG A 239 -12.10 -6.06 -17.55
N HIS A 240 -11.77 -5.52 -16.37
CA HIS A 240 -12.16 -4.16 -15.97
C HIS A 240 -11.17 -3.07 -16.43
N GLY A 241 -10.17 -3.42 -17.25
CA GLY A 241 -9.20 -2.44 -17.75
C GLY A 241 -8.37 -1.76 -16.65
N TYR A 242 -8.11 -2.47 -15.53
CA TYR A 242 -7.30 -1.90 -14.46
C TYR A 242 -5.90 -1.55 -14.96
N ALA A 243 -5.59 -0.25 -15.01
CA ALA A 243 -4.32 0.28 -15.51
C ALA A 243 -3.31 0.62 -14.39
N GLY A 244 -3.72 0.47 -13.13
CA GLY A 244 -2.88 0.81 -11.96
C GLY A 244 -1.74 -0.17 -11.72
N THR A 245 -1.12 -0.02 -10.56
CA THR A 245 -0.04 -0.89 -10.08
C THR A 245 -0.62 -2.09 -9.31
N VAL A 246 -0.01 -3.24 -9.54
CA VAL A 246 -0.16 -4.44 -8.71
C VAL A 246 1.18 -4.63 -8.00
N ALA A 247 1.19 -4.50 -6.68
CA ALA A 247 2.41 -4.60 -5.88
C ALA A 247 2.51 -5.96 -5.19
N VAL A 248 3.68 -6.57 -5.21
CA VAL A 248 3.99 -7.82 -4.51
C VAL A 248 4.45 -7.48 -3.10
N GLU A 249 3.67 -7.88 -2.08
CA GLU A 249 3.89 -7.54 -0.67
C GLU A 249 3.82 -8.77 0.24
N PRO A 250 4.75 -9.75 0.15
CA PRO A 250 4.84 -10.80 1.14
C PRO A 250 5.45 -10.27 2.45
N PHE A 251 5.14 -10.96 3.56
CA PHE A 251 5.68 -10.67 4.89
C PHE A 251 6.46 -11.85 5.46
N ASP A 252 6.26 -13.06 4.90
CA ASP A 252 6.99 -14.29 5.24
C ASP A 252 7.78 -14.71 3.99
N TYR A 253 9.10 -14.53 4.04
CA TYR A 253 9.99 -14.73 2.90
C TYR A 253 10.57 -16.16 2.91
N VAL A 254 10.07 -17.00 2.03
CA VAL A 254 10.49 -18.40 1.96
C VAL A 254 11.04 -18.76 0.58
N PRO A 255 12.31 -19.19 0.50
CA PRO A 255 13.30 -19.34 1.58
C PRO A 255 13.90 -18.02 2.06
N ASP A 256 13.87 -16.97 1.26
CA ASP A 256 14.36 -15.61 1.52
C ASP A 256 13.63 -14.58 0.63
N GLY A 257 13.91 -13.29 0.86
CA GLY A 257 13.24 -12.21 0.13
C GLY A 257 13.52 -12.21 -1.37
N ALA A 258 14.77 -12.46 -1.77
CA ALA A 258 15.15 -12.49 -3.19
C ALA A 258 14.45 -13.63 -3.93
N SER A 259 14.39 -14.80 -3.32
CA SER A 259 13.68 -15.96 -3.86
C SER A 259 12.16 -15.74 -3.91
N ALA A 260 11.59 -15.12 -2.86
CA ALA A 260 10.16 -14.78 -2.84
C ALA A 260 9.81 -13.78 -3.95
N ALA A 261 10.64 -12.75 -4.17
CA ALA A 261 10.49 -11.79 -5.25
C ALA A 261 10.56 -12.47 -6.64
N ALA A 262 11.54 -13.35 -6.84
CA ALA A 262 11.71 -14.09 -8.10
C ALA A 262 10.51 -15.02 -8.38
N PHE A 263 10.06 -15.75 -7.36
CA PHE A 263 8.89 -16.62 -7.46
C PHE A 263 7.64 -15.83 -7.83
N ALA A 264 7.37 -14.73 -7.13
CA ALA A 264 6.20 -13.87 -7.38
C ALA A 264 6.19 -13.31 -8.81
N ALA A 265 7.31 -12.81 -9.29
CA ALA A 265 7.44 -12.27 -10.64
C ALA A 265 7.16 -13.35 -11.70
N GLY A 266 7.77 -14.52 -11.57
CA GLY A 266 7.56 -15.65 -12.50
C GLY A 266 6.12 -16.15 -12.47
N TYR A 267 5.56 -16.35 -11.28
CA TYR A 267 4.19 -16.81 -11.11
C TYR A 267 3.18 -15.81 -11.70
N TRP A 268 3.30 -14.51 -11.37
CA TRP A 268 2.38 -13.49 -11.88
C TRP A 268 2.46 -13.33 -13.40
N ARG A 269 3.68 -13.44 -13.97
CA ARG A 269 3.87 -13.41 -15.42
C ARG A 269 3.18 -14.61 -16.10
N GLY A 270 3.39 -15.82 -15.60
CA GLY A 270 2.74 -17.02 -16.15
C GLY A 270 1.21 -16.97 -16.01
N VAL A 271 0.69 -16.40 -14.91
CA VAL A 271 -0.75 -16.16 -14.75
C VAL A 271 -1.27 -15.19 -15.81
N ARG A 272 -0.54 -14.13 -16.14
CA ARG A 272 -0.95 -13.14 -17.14
C ARG A 272 -0.87 -13.69 -18.58
N GLU A 273 0.22 -14.39 -18.91
CA GLU A 273 0.37 -15.03 -20.22
C GLU A 273 -0.75 -16.03 -20.53
N ALA A 274 -1.33 -16.65 -19.50
CA ALA A 274 -2.45 -17.57 -19.67
C ALA A 274 -3.80 -16.86 -19.93
N LEU A 275 -3.85 -15.53 -19.89
CA LEU A 275 -5.06 -14.72 -20.16
C LEU A 275 -5.11 -14.17 -21.58
N ASP A 276 -3.96 -14.13 -22.27
CA ASP A 276 -3.82 -13.70 -23.66
C ASP A 276 -4.13 -14.87 -24.61
#